data_b147c455659598baf58f6e09183ce79f
#
_entry.id   b147c455659598baf58f6e09183ce79f
#
_cell.length_a   1.000
_cell.length_b   1.000
_cell.length_c   1.000
_cell.angle_alpha   90.00
_cell.angle_beta   90.00
_cell.angle_gamma   90.00
#
_symmetry.space_group_name_H-M   'P 1'
#
loop_
_entity.id
_entity.type
_entity.pdbx_description
1 polymer ?
#
loop_
_entity_poly.entity_id
_entity_poly.type
_entity_poly.pdbx_seq_one_letter_code
_entity_poly.pdbx_strand_id
1 'polypeptide(L)'
;VMIGQNLAWQQNNKYLNFKTWTDKLAANKANFIRLWQCHWGLGIEWTGTPYNGLKSYSQVNSFYTDKLLEECSAKDIYMMLCINHHGMVSTTVNPEWNTSPYNTANGGPCANTQQYFTNATAKALHKNRLRYIVARWGYSRNIMSWELFNEVDWTDDFNNSNGIVRNAVKDWHIEMAQYLKRI
;
A
#
# COMPACT_ATOMS: atom_id res chain seq x y z
N VAL A 1 -2.24 24.97 -4.60
CA VAL A 1 -2.21 24.03 -5.75
C VAL A 1 -1.21 22.94 -5.42
N MET A 2 -1.57 21.67 -5.67
CA MET A 2 -0.65 20.53 -5.53
C MET A 2 0.03 20.28 -6.85
N ILE A 3 1.36 20.28 -6.84
CA ILE A 3 2.21 20.00 -8.00
C ILE A 3 3.24 18.98 -7.58
N GLY A 4 3.30 17.85 -8.26
CA GLY A 4 4.22 16.79 -7.86
C GLY A 4 4.26 15.61 -8.79
N GLN A 5 4.77 14.50 -8.30
CA GLN A 5 5.03 13.31 -9.09
C GLN A 5 4.62 12.02 -8.39
N ASN A 6 4.25 11.02 -9.19
CA ASN A 6 4.13 9.65 -8.75
C ASN A 6 5.55 9.04 -8.69
N LEU A 7 6.16 9.04 -7.52
CA LEU A 7 7.47 8.41 -7.30
C LEU A 7 7.34 6.88 -7.24
N ALA A 8 6.14 6.40 -6.98
CA ALA A 8 5.73 5.01 -6.89
C ALA A 8 6.63 4.19 -5.96
N TRP A 9 7.73 3.64 -6.44
CA TRP A 9 8.64 2.80 -5.66
C TRP A 9 10.11 3.02 -6.02
N GLN A 10 11.00 2.51 -5.16
CA GLN A 10 12.42 2.39 -5.41
C GLN A 10 12.94 1.07 -4.82
N GLN A 11 13.62 0.27 -5.61
CA GLN A 11 14.13 -1.03 -5.19
C GLN A 11 15.50 -0.95 -4.48
N ASN A 12 16.41 -0.12 -5.02
CA ASN A 12 17.77 0.00 -4.51
C ASN A 12 17.98 1.35 -3.79
N ASN A 13 18.77 1.34 -2.71
CA ASN A 13 19.06 2.56 -1.93
C ASN A 13 17.80 3.39 -1.63
N LYS A 14 16.74 2.72 -1.22
CA LYS A 14 15.36 3.22 -1.15
C LYS A 14 15.28 4.63 -0.56
N TYR A 15 15.81 4.81 0.65
CA TYR A 15 15.77 6.10 1.32
C TYR A 15 16.57 7.18 0.59
N LEU A 16 17.83 6.89 0.19
CA LEU A 16 18.69 7.89 -0.45
C LEU A 16 18.13 8.38 -1.78
N ASN A 17 17.53 7.49 -2.56
CA ASN A 17 16.91 7.87 -3.82
C ASN A 17 15.65 8.71 -3.60
N PHE A 18 14.78 8.34 -2.65
CA PHE A 18 13.64 9.17 -2.30
C PHE A 18 14.05 10.54 -1.76
N LYS A 19 15.08 10.60 -0.91
CA LYS A 19 15.64 11.87 -0.44
C LYS A 19 16.10 12.73 -1.62
N THR A 20 16.90 12.17 -2.53
CA THR A 20 17.37 12.88 -3.73
C THR A 20 16.22 13.41 -4.58
N TRP A 21 15.17 12.62 -4.76
CA TRP A 21 14.00 13.02 -5.54
C TRP A 21 13.18 14.12 -4.85
N THR A 22 12.98 14.01 -3.55
CA THR A 22 12.30 15.07 -2.78
C THR A 22 13.11 16.37 -2.74
N ASP A 23 14.45 16.31 -2.68
CA ASP A 23 15.34 17.48 -2.80
C ASP A 23 15.10 18.20 -4.16
N LYS A 24 15.08 17.42 -5.26
CA LYS A 24 14.81 17.95 -6.61
C LYS A 24 13.41 18.54 -6.74
N LEU A 25 12.40 17.88 -6.19
CA LEU A 25 11.02 18.35 -6.21
C LEU A 25 10.91 19.70 -5.46
N ALA A 26 11.45 19.78 -4.24
CA ALA A 26 11.44 21.01 -3.45
C ALA A 26 12.17 22.15 -4.16
N ALA A 27 13.34 21.90 -4.74
CA ALA A 27 14.10 22.90 -5.51
C ALA A 27 13.31 23.44 -6.71
N ASN A 28 12.37 22.66 -7.26
CA ASN A 28 11.48 23.05 -8.34
C ASN A 28 10.07 23.46 -7.86
N LYS A 29 9.91 23.75 -6.55
CA LYS A 29 8.66 24.17 -5.92
C LYS A 29 7.50 23.19 -6.06
N ALA A 30 7.80 21.92 -6.28
CA ALA A 30 6.81 20.85 -6.19
C ALA A 30 6.58 20.47 -4.73
N ASN A 31 5.33 20.15 -4.39
CA ASN A 31 4.90 19.95 -3.01
C ASN A 31 4.06 18.68 -2.82
N PHE A 32 4.12 17.73 -3.76
CA PHE A 32 3.33 16.50 -3.70
C PHE A 32 4.09 15.30 -4.25
N ILE A 33 3.94 14.15 -3.57
CA ILE A 33 4.40 12.84 -4.04
C ILE A 33 3.32 11.79 -3.83
N ARG A 34 3.32 10.76 -4.67
CA ARG A 34 2.59 9.52 -4.45
C ARG A 34 3.57 8.38 -4.28
N LEU A 35 3.41 7.60 -3.20
CA LEU A 35 4.28 6.49 -2.82
C LEU A 35 3.46 5.21 -2.67
N TRP A 36 4.01 4.07 -3.11
CA TRP A 36 3.38 2.76 -2.95
C TRP A 36 4.09 1.93 -1.87
N GLN A 37 3.31 1.31 -1.00
CA GLN A 37 3.80 0.27 -0.09
C GLN A 37 3.83 -1.11 -0.77
N CYS A 38 4.54 -1.21 -1.89
CA CYS A 38 4.78 -2.47 -2.57
C CYS A 38 5.99 -3.21 -1.97
N HIS A 39 5.99 -4.54 -2.04
CA HIS A 39 7.00 -5.38 -1.38
C HIS A 39 8.42 -5.17 -1.93
N TRP A 40 8.57 -4.83 -3.20
CA TRP A 40 9.88 -4.48 -3.79
C TRP A 40 10.32 -3.04 -3.45
N GLY A 41 9.46 -2.25 -2.84
CA GLY A 41 9.73 -0.89 -2.37
C GLY A 41 9.72 -0.77 -0.86
N LEU A 42 8.88 0.12 -0.33
CA LEU A 42 8.71 0.37 1.11
C LEU A 42 7.53 -0.39 1.73
N GLY A 43 7.08 -1.48 1.11
CA GLY A 43 6.06 -2.35 1.68
C GLY A 43 6.47 -2.91 3.03
N ILE A 44 5.49 -3.10 3.91
CA ILE A 44 5.76 -3.55 5.28
C ILE A 44 5.41 -5.02 5.51
N GLU A 45 4.67 -5.66 4.60
CA GLU A 45 4.17 -7.02 4.76
C GLU A 45 4.22 -7.77 3.43
N TRP A 46 4.90 -8.92 3.39
CA TRP A 46 4.95 -9.83 2.24
C TRP A 46 5.47 -11.21 2.66
N THR A 47 5.62 -12.14 1.70
CA THR A 47 6.29 -13.44 1.87
C THR A 47 7.76 -13.39 1.47
N GLY A 48 8.55 -14.34 1.96
CA GLY A 48 9.98 -14.44 1.64
C GLY A 48 10.84 -13.36 2.29
N THR A 49 12.15 -13.54 2.27
CA THR A 49 13.12 -12.61 2.85
C THR A 49 13.08 -11.25 2.13
N PRO A 50 13.03 -10.10 2.84
CA PRO A 50 13.18 -9.95 4.30
C PRO A 50 11.85 -9.93 5.08
N TYR A 51 10.78 -10.42 4.53
CA TYR A 51 9.45 -10.44 5.14
C TYR A 51 9.18 -11.80 5.83
N ASN A 52 8.22 -11.81 6.75
CA ASN A 52 7.86 -12.98 7.53
C ASN A 52 6.35 -13.31 7.45
N GLY A 53 5.72 -12.99 6.32
CA GLY A 53 4.28 -13.23 6.11
C GLY A 53 3.38 -12.21 6.80
N LEU A 54 2.13 -12.61 7.01
CA LEU A 54 1.09 -11.77 7.61
C LEU A 54 1.38 -11.46 9.09
N LYS A 55 0.96 -10.28 9.56
CA LYS A 55 1.11 -9.77 10.93
C LYS A 55 2.55 -9.45 11.35
N SER A 56 3.53 -9.68 10.51
CA SER A 56 4.93 -9.38 10.78
C SER A 56 5.36 -8.21 9.92
N TYR A 57 5.30 -7.00 10.47
CA TYR A 57 5.57 -5.78 9.71
C TYR A 57 7.06 -5.45 9.70
N SER A 58 7.62 -5.23 8.51
CA SER A 58 9.04 -4.86 8.31
C SER A 58 9.37 -3.56 9.03
N GLN A 59 10.15 -3.65 10.10
CA GLN A 59 10.61 -2.46 10.85
C GLN A 59 11.63 -1.64 10.06
N VAL A 60 12.39 -2.28 9.19
CA VAL A 60 13.36 -1.59 8.31
C VAL A 60 12.64 -0.68 7.30
N ASN A 61 11.64 -1.21 6.58
CA ASN A 61 10.87 -0.40 5.64
C ASN A 61 9.99 0.64 6.36
N SER A 62 9.49 0.31 7.55
CA SER A 62 8.79 1.27 8.39
C SER A 62 9.70 2.43 8.80
N PHE A 63 10.95 2.17 9.22
CA PHE A 63 11.94 3.20 9.54
C PHE A 63 12.27 4.08 8.31
N TYR A 64 12.42 3.49 7.13
CA TYR A 64 12.64 4.29 5.93
C TYR A 64 11.43 5.16 5.56
N THR A 65 10.22 4.69 5.83
CA THR A 65 9.01 5.51 5.67
C THR A 65 8.97 6.66 6.68
N ASP A 66 9.38 6.43 7.96
CA ASP A 66 9.53 7.48 8.96
C ASP A 66 10.50 8.57 8.47
N LYS A 67 11.67 8.15 7.98
CA LYS A 67 12.68 9.08 7.46
C LYS A 67 12.20 9.85 6.23
N LEU A 68 11.44 9.22 5.36
CA LEU A 68 10.86 9.91 4.21
C LEU A 68 9.80 10.94 4.64
N LEU A 69 9.02 10.66 5.67
CA LEU A 69 8.06 11.62 6.22
C LEU A 69 8.75 12.81 6.89
N GLU A 70 9.89 12.60 7.57
CA GLU A 70 10.72 13.69 8.08
C GLU A 70 11.23 14.58 6.94
N GLU A 71 11.72 13.99 5.84
CA GLU A 71 12.16 14.74 4.65
C GLU A 71 10.99 15.51 3.99
N CYS A 72 9.83 14.89 3.90
CA CYS A 72 8.61 15.54 3.39
C CYS A 72 8.22 16.74 4.27
N SER A 73 8.26 16.57 5.58
CA SER A 73 7.94 17.63 6.54
C SER A 73 8.91 18.81 6.44
N ALA A 74 10.20 18.53 6.32
CA ALA A 74 11.24 19.57 6.20
C ALA A 74 11.14 20.38 4.89
N LYS A 75 10.42 19.88 3.89
CA LYS A 75 10.34 20.44 2.53
C LYS A 75 8.92 20.88 2.13
N ASP A 76 7.96 20.86 3.05
CA ASP A 76 6.56 21.11 2.77
C ASP A 76 5.98 20.25 1.63
N ILE A 77 6.43 19.00 1.54
CA ILE A 77 5.93 18.03 0.58
C ILE A 77 4.85 17.17 1.23
N TYR A 78 3.73 17.02 0.56
CA TYR A 78 2.61 16.16 0.97
C TYR A 78 2.65 14.83 0.25
N MET A 79 2.24 13.76 0.93
CA MET A 79 2.29 12.40 0.43
C MET A 79 0.88 11.79 0.32
N MET A 80 0.56 11.21 -0.83
CA MET A 80 -0.46 10.19 -0.96
C MET A 80 0.20 8.83 -0.77
N LEU A 81 -0.16 8.10 0.28
CA LEU A 81 0.38 6.76 0.55
C LEU A 81 -0.57 5.69 0.04
N CYS A 82 -0.15 5.00 -1.01
CA CYS A 82 -0.87 3.86 -1.57
C CYS A 82 -0.50 2.58 -0.82
N ILE A 83 -1.51 1.89 -0.29
CA ILE A 83 -1.34 0.76 0.65
C ILE A 83 -1.21 -0.58 -0.08
N ASN A 84 -1.99 -0.78 -1.13
CA ASN A 84 -1.99 -2.01 -1.92
C ASN A 84 -1.76 -1.72 -3.40
N HIS A 85 -1.34 -2.74 -4.13
CA HIS A 85 -1.27 -2.72 -5.60
C HIS A 85 -2.02 -3.92 -6.18
N HIS A 86 -2.51 -3.80 -7.41
CA HIS A 86 -3.36 -4.80 -8.05
C HIS A 86 -2.69 -6.19 -8.16
N GLY A 87 -1.38 -6.25 -8.43
CA GLY A 87 -0.64 -7.51 -8.61
C GLY A 87 -0.81 -8.49 -7.45
N MET A 88 -0.92 -7.99 -6.21
CA MET A 88 -1.08 -8.84 -5.02
C MET A 88 -2.36 -9.69 -5.02
N VAL A 89 -3.36 -9.33 -5.83
CA VAL A 89 -4.63 -10.02 -6.03
C VAL A 89 -4.94 -10.20 -7.52
N SER A 90 -3.90 -10.42 -8.32
CA SER A 90 -3.99 -10.71 -9.74
C SER A 90 -3.18 -11.94 -10.12
N THR A 91 -3.76 -12.77 -10.99
CA THR A 91 -3.12 -13.91 -11.65
C THR A 91 -2.80 -13.63 -13.12
N THR A 92 -3.21 -12.47 -13.64
CA THR A 92 -3.15 -12.12 -15.07
C THR A 92 -2.35 -10.85 -15.34
N VAL A 93 -2.62 -9.76 -14.63
CA VAL A 93 -1.96 -8.47 -14.85
C VAL A 93 -0.93 -8.22 -13.75
N ASN A 94 0.35 -8.12 -14.12
CA ASN A 94 1.47 -8.05 -13.15
C ASN A 94 1.30 -9.07 -12.01
N PRO A 95 1.19 -10.37 -12.33
CA PRO A 95 0.66 -11.38 -11.42
C PRO A 95 1.61 -11.65 -10.25
N GLU A 96 1.12 -11.41 -9.04
CA GLU A 96 1.86 -11.68 -7.80
C GLU A 96 1.05 -12.51 -6.79
N TRP A 97 -0.14 -12.99 -7.18
CA TRP A 97 -0.96 -13.83 -6.31
C TRP A 97 -0.22 -15.04 -5.76
N ASN A 98 0.67 -15.66 -6.55
CA ASN A 98 1.45 -16.82 -6.13
C ASN A 98 2.39 -16.52 -4.95
N THR A 99 2.82 -15.28 -4.78
CA THR A 99 3.69 -14.84 -3.68
C THR A 99 2.98 -13.97 -2.67
N SER A 100 1.69 -13.68 -2.89
CA SER A 100 0.89 -12.91 -1.95
C SER A 100 0.77 -13.60 -0.59
N PRO A 101 0.99 -12.92 0.53
CA PRO A 101 0.85 -13.51 1.85
C PRO A 101 -0.60 -13.89 2.20
N TYR A 102 -1.58 -13.40 1.45
CA TYR A 102 -2.98 -13.77 1.62
C TYR A 102 -3.36 -15.10 0.97
N ASN A 103 -2.54 -15.61 0.04
CA ASN A 103 -2.76 -16.91 -0.61
C ASN A 103 -2.54 -18.06 0.36
N THR A 104 -3.45 -19.05 0.35
CA THR A 104 -3.32 -20.29 1.18
C THR A 104 -2.02 -21.03 0.92
N ALA A 105 -1.49 -21.01 -0.30
CA ALA A 105 -0.19 -21.61 -0.63
C ALA A 105 0.98 -20.99 0.18
N ASN A 106 0.81 -19.79 0.70
CA ASN A 106 1.78 -19.06 1.52
C ASN A 106 1.35 -18.93 2.99
N GLY A 107 0.37 -19.73 3.42
CA GLY A 107 -0.16 -19.71 4.80
C GLY A 107 -1.22 -18.64 5.05
N GLY A 108 -1.71 -17.98 4.00
CA GLY A 108 -2.80 -17.00 4.08
C GLY A 108 -4.20 -17.60 4.12
N PRO A 109 -5.23 -16.81 4.32
CA PRO A 109 -6.61 -17.27 4.48
C PRO A 109 -7.39 -17.44 3.17
N CYS A 110 -6.82 -17.10 2.01
CA CYS A 110 -7.55 -17.01 0.75
C CYS A 110 -7.12 -18.07 -0.26
N ALA A 111 -8.04 -18.92 -0.71
CA ALA A 111 -7.78 -19.94 -1.73
C ALA A 111 -7.72 -19.32 -3.15
N ASN A 112 -8.29 -18.15 -3.36
CA ASN A 112 -8.26 -17.42 -4.61
C ASN A 112 -8.28 -15.90 -4.36
N THR A 113 -8.07 -15.12 -5.41
CA THR A 113 -8.01 -13.64 -5.36
C THR A 113 -9.30 -13.01 -4.83
N GLN A 114 -10.47 -13.56 -5.20
CA GLN A 114 -11.77 -13.06 -4.76
C GLN A 114 -11.93 -13.07 -3.24
N GLN A 115 -11.39 -14.09 -2.58
CA GLN A 115 -11.47 -14.21 -1.13
C GLN A 115 -10.72 -13.09 -0.39
N TYR A 116 -9.79 -12.41 -1.03
CA TYR A 116 -9.17 -11.22 -0.43
C TYR A 116 -10.20 -10.15 -0.06
N PHE A 117 -11.21 -9.97 -0.91
CA PHE A 117 -12.25 -8.97 -0.71
C PHE A 117 -13.43 -9.48 0.14
N THR A 118 -13.65 -10.79 0.20
CA THR A 118 -14.86 -11.39 0.82
C THR A 118 -14.58 -12.14 2.12
N ASN A 119 -13.41 -12.73 2.29
CA ASN A 119 -13.05 -13.55 3.45
C ASN A 119 -12.91 -12.68 4.71
N ALA A 120 -13.64 -13.03 5.77
CA ALA A 120 -13.65 -12.27 7.02
C ALA A 120 -12.26 -12.20 7.69
N THR A 121 -11.49 -13.29 7.64
CA THR A 121 -10.13 -13.34 8.18
C THR A 121 -9.19 -12.44 7.39
N ALA A 122 -9.26 -12.45 6.05
CA ALA A 122 -8.46 -11.58 5.20
C ALA A 122 -8.75 -10.11 5.51
N LYS A 123 -10.02 -9.74 5.63
CA LYS A 123 -10.44 -8.38 5.98
C LYS A 123 -9.96 -7.97 7.38
N ALA A 124 -10.01 -8.88 8.36
CA ALA A 124 -9.50 -8.61 9.72
C ALA A 124 -7.97 -8.39 9.71
N LEU A 125 -7.22 -9.20 8.97
CA LEU A 125 -5.78 -9.05 8.79
C LEU A 125 -5.42 -7.71 8.13
N HIS A 126 -6.15 -7.34 7.08
CA HIS A 126 -5.96 -6.04 6.44
C HIS A 126 -6.25 -4.88 7.39
N LYS A 127 -7.33 -4.95 8.19
CA LYS A 127 -7.62 -3.95 9.22
C LYS A 127 -6.51 -3.83 10.27
N ASN A 128 -5.88 -4.93 10.67
CA ASN A 128 -4.72 -4.89 11.56
C ASN A 128 -3.54 -4.15 10.92
N ARG A 129 -3.29 -4.38 9.63
CA ARG A 129 -2.27 -3.63 8.87
C ARG A 129 -2.61 -2.14 8.78
N LEU A 130 -3.86 -1.79 8.48
CA LEU A 130 -4.31 -0.39 8.48
C LEU A 130 -4.11 0.27 9.85
N ARG A 131 -4.44 -0.43 10.95
CA ARG A 131 -4.24 0.08 12.31
C ARG A 131 -2.76 0.33 12.61
N TYR A 132 -1.86 -0.57 12.20
CA TYR A 132 -0.43 -0.35 12.33
C TYR A 132 0.04 0.89 11.55
N ILE A 133 -0.39 1.02 10.30
CA ILE A 133 -0.08 2.15 9.42
C ILE A 133 -0.52 3.48 10.06
N VAL A 134 -1.76 3.56 10.51
CA VAL A 134 -2.30 4.78 11.13
C VAL A 134 -1.65 5.07 12.47
N ALA A 135 -1.47 4.06 13.33
CA ALA A 135 -0.81 4.23 14.63
C ALA A 135 0.63 4.74 14.48
N ARG A 136 1.34 4.34 13.41
CA ARG A 136 2.71 4.76 13.17
C ARG A 136 2.84 6.09 12.47
N TRP A 137 2.00 6.37 11.47
CA TRP A 137 2.16 7.51 10.57
C TRP A 137 1.00 8.50 10.56
N GLY A 138 -0.14 8.17 11.19
CA GLY A 138 -1.32 9.02 11.20
C GLY A 138 -1.12 10.39 11.90
N TYR A 139 -0.06 10.53 12.70
CA TYR A 139 0.33 11.80 13.30
C TYR A 139 0.87 12.82 12.28
N SER A 140 1.38 12.34 11.15
CA SER A 140 2.06 13.19 10.18
C SER A 140 1.06 13.98 9.34
N ARG A 141 1.12 15.31 9.45
CA ARG A 141 0.33 16.22 8.60
C ARG A 141 0.75 16.19 7.13
N ASN A 142 1.89 15.59 6.83
CA ASN A 142 2.38 15.44 5.46
C ASN A 142 1.78 14.23 4.75
N ILE A 143 1.10 13.32 5.44
CA ILE A 143 0.24 12.34 4.78
C ILE A 143 -1.09 13.03 4.47
N MET A 144 -1.25 13.43 3.21
CA MET A 144 -2.45 14.10 2.74
C MET A 144 -3.63 13.13 2.55
N SER A 145 -3.33 11.91 2.10
CA SER A 145 -4.36 10.91 1.83
C SER A 145 -3.81 9.49 1.88
N TRP A 146 -4.70 8.57 2.20
CA TRP A 146 -4.51 7.12 2.12
C TRP A 146 -5.20 6.62 0.86
N GLU A 147 -4.45 5.95 -0.01
CA GLU A 147 -5.00 5.27 -1.17
C GLU A 147 -5.04 3.76 -0.87
N LEU A 148 -6.23 3.18 -0.88
CA LEU A 148 -6.39 1.77 -0.51
C LEU A 148 -5.79 0.83 -1.55
N PHE A 149 -5.91 1.16 -2.84
CA PHE A 149 -5.43 0.32 -3.93
C PHE A 149 -4.94 1.15 -5.12
N ASN A 150 -3.78 0.81 -5.65
CA ASN A 150 -3.38 1.21 -6.99
C ASN A 150 -4.05 0.30 -8.01
N GLU A 151 -4.70 0.90 -9.01
CA GLU A 151 -5.23 0.20 -10.20
C GLU A 151 -6.06 -1.05 -9.83
N VAL A 152 -7.02 -0.88 -8.93
CA VAL A 152 -7.87 -1.97 -8.46
C VAL A 152 -8.69 -2.63 -9.58
N ASP A 153 -8.90 -1.92 -10.67
CA ASP A 153 -9.54 -2.39 -11.90
C ASP A 153 -8.73 -3.48 -12.62
N TRP A 154 -7.43 -3.62 -12.35
CA TRP A 154 -6.57 -4.69 -12.86
C TRP A 154 -6.48 -5.92 -11.93
N THR A 155 -7.19 -5.94 -10.82
CA THR A 155 -7.36 -7.16 -10.04
C THR A 155 -8.22 -8.17 -10.81
N ASP A 156 -8.00 -9.47 -10.62
CA ASP A 156 -8.76 -10.51 -11.33
C ASP A 156 -10.27 -10.31 -11.16
N ASP A 157 -10.67 -9.97 -9.94
CA ASP A 157 -12.08 -9.89 -9.57
C ASP A 157 -12.79 -8.68 -10.16
N PHE A 158 -12.08 -7.60 -10.41
CA PHE A 158 -12.66 -6.44 -11.08
C PHE A 158 -12.64 -6.61 -12.59
N ASN A 159 -11.54 -7.08 -13.15
CA ASN A 159 -11.31 -7.16 -14.59
C ASN A 159 -12.13 -8.28 -15.27
N ASN A 160 -12.19 -9.45 -14.62
CA ASN A 160 -12.83 -10.65 -15.19
C ASN A 160 -14.30 -10.83 -14.77
N SER A 161 -14.91 -9.87 -14.08
CA SER A 161 -16.11 -10.14 -13.34
C SER A 161 -17.41 -9.72 -13.99
N ASN A 162 -18.43 -10.53 -13.71
CA ASN A 162 -19.82 -10.10 -13.64
C ASN A 162 -19.99 -9.07 -12.48
N GLY A 163 -21.09 -8.32 -12.47
CA GLY A 163 -21.33 -7.25 -11.50
C GLY A 163 -21.28 -7.66 -10.03
N ILE A 164 -21.42 -8.95 -9.69
CA ILE A 164 -21.40 -9.46 -8.31
C ILE A 164 -20.03 -9.27 -7.67
N VAL A 165 -18.96 -9.62 -8.38
CA VAL A 165 -17.60 -9.56 -7.85
C VAL A 165 -17.12 -8.10 -7.75
N ARG A 166 -17.47 -7.26 -8.72
CA ARG A 166 -17.21 -5.81 -8.66
C ARG A 166 -17.87 -5.18 -7.43
N ASN A 167 -19.07 -5.63 -7.06
CA ASN A 167 -19.73 -5.18 -5.84
C ASN A 167 -18.94 -5.58 -4.58
N ALA A 168 -18.38 -6.80 -4.52
CA ALA A 168 -17.54 -7.20 -3.40
C ALA A 168 -16.30 -6.32 -3.25
N VAL A 169 -15.62 -5.95 -4.36
CA VAL A 169 -14.51 -5.00 -4.35
C VAL A 169 -14.95 -3.62 -3.86
N LYS A 170 -16.08 -3.11 -4.35
CA LYS A 170 -16.67 -1.83 -3.89
C LYS A 170 -16.97 -1.87 -2.38
N ASP A 171 -17.63 -2.91 -1.92
CA ASP A 171 -18.07 -3.03 -0.53
C ASP A 171 -16.86 -3.16 0.42
N TRP A 172 -15.81 -3.85 -0.02
CA TRP A 172 -14.53 -3.89 0.69
C TRP A 172 -13.91 -2.48 0.83
N HIS A 173 -13.90 -1.69 -0.24
CA HIS A 173 -13.37 -0.32 -0.18
C HIS A 173 -14.18 0.56 0.77
N ILE A 174 -15.50 0.44 0.75
CA ILE A 174 -16.37 1.15 1.69
C ILE A 174 -16.05 0.74 3.13
N GLU A 175 -15.93 -0.56 3.40
CA GLU A 175 -15.64 -1.11 4.73
C GLU A 175 -14.27 -0.62 5.23
N MET A 176 -13.22 -0.68 4.40
CA MET A 176 -11.87 -0.24 4.78
C MET A 176 -11.77 1.27 4.96
N ALA A 177 -12.43 2.05 4.11
CA ALA A 177 -12.49 3.50 4.25
C ALA A 177 -13.24 3.92 5.53
N GLN A 178 -14.34 3.28 5.85
CA GLN A 178 -15.06 3.50 7.11
C GLN A 178 -14.23 3.09 8.33
N TYR A 179 -13.45 2.02 8.22
CA TYR A 179 -12.54 1.59 9.30
C TYR A 179 -11.43 2.63 9.52
N LEU A 180 -10.78 3.10 8.46
CA LEU A 180 -9.75 4.14 8.53
C LEU A 180 -10.25 5.43 9.20
N LYS A 181 -11.51 5.82 8.97
CA LYS A 181 -12.09 7.01 9.58
C LYS A 181 -12.37 6.86 11.09
N ARG A 182 -12.34 5.65 11.62
CA ARG A 182 -12.64 5.35 13.03
C ARG A 182 -11.40 5.16 13.90
N ILE A 183 -10.25 4.93 13.29
CA ILE A 183 -8.97 4.73 13.98
C ILE A 183 -8.07 5.94 13.79
#